data_ef2bd8b85c1aa9baf065e74862c3aead
#
_entry.id   ef2bd8b85c1aa9baf065e74862c3aead
#
_cell.length_a   1.000
_cell.length_b   1.000
_cell.length_c   1.000
_cell.angle_alpha   90.00
_cell.angle_beta   90.00
_cell.angle_gamma   90.00
#
_symmetry.space_group_name_H-M   'P 1'
#
loop_
_entity.id
_entity.type
_entity.pdbx_description
1 polymer ?
#
loop_
_entity_poly.entity_id
_entity_poly.type
_entity_poly.pdbx_seq_one_letter_code
_entity_poly.pdbx_strand_id
1 'polypeptide(L)'
;MTSNSQTIIQEIRQEFEMLLDFVSGDQAQQATADQIERGLFKLLLALGAKLLLLFFAMRSDICSREAISTAAGDTLAYERDTKRNYYSIFGKLPIWRPYFYKPGLGGEIPLDAALALGEDSYSDLLREISEYLGVYNVYHKTGDILARLLGLKVSTGAIESNMAEDAADVESYYAQKPAPDPAEEAEILVVQADGKGVPLVLEAPPEPPVRLGKGQKRGRKKEAMVTSVYTIAAQVRTPQSVVDSFFQQSPTASARQQSPSRSRPQHKQIWATLAGKDAALTRLADQVAPRDGEHIGHRVALCDGYEPLQRRMSKYFPDFTLILDFIHADEYLWEVANALLGEQHPQRLEWMAEYTLKILSSQTDQVIATFQQMAQDQQYKAKQRAQLAKTATYFQRNLPYMDYATYLKRGWPIASGVIEGACRHFVKDRCELSGMRWTQLGVENLLRLRAVAENGDWDDYHQFRKRQRHRRLYDQPYPQQLPLEMQAIENNSSFESRPDAATSQGLDPIPAPDDQAGYYHLPLAV
;
A
#
# COMPACT_ATOMS: atom_id res chain seq x y z
N MET A 1 26.25 37.05 12.71
CA MET A 1 25.01 36.71 13.44
C MET A 1 24.34 38.01 13.80
N THR A 2 23.06 38.16 13.46
CA THR A 2 22.26 39.31 13.88
C THR A 2 21.93 39.21 15.36
N SER A 3 21.49 40.33 15.97
CA SER A 3 20.96 40.37 17.34
C SER A 3 19.86 39.32 17.58
N ASN A 4 19.06 38.99 16.54
CA ASN A 4 17.97 38.04 16.59
C ASN A 4 18.48 36.58 16.76
N SER A 5 19.47 36.15 15.98
CA SER A 5 20.06 34.81 16.09
C SER A 5 20.73 34.58 17.45
N GLN A 6 21.38 35.63 18.01
CA GLN A 6 21.98 35.56 19.34
C GLN A 6 20.92 35.38 20.45
N THR A 7 19.80 36.08 20.35
CA THR A 7 18.67 35.97 21.29
C THR A 7 18.10 34.53 21.25
N ILE A 8 17.88 33.99 20.05
CA ILE A 8 17.37 32.61 19.90
C ILE A 8 18.34 31.59 20.51
N ILE A 9 19.65 31.75 20.35
CA ILE A 9 20.67 30.87 20.98
C ILE A 9 20.57 30.92 22.50
N GLN A 10 20.40 32.12 23.09
CA GLN A 10 20.23 32.23 24.53
C GLN A 10 18.96 31.57 25.03
N GLU A 11 17.85 31.73 24.32
CA GLU A 11 16.59 31.05 24.64
C GLU A 11 16.73 29.53 24.54
N ILE A 12 17.43 28.99 23.52
CA ILE A 12 17.69 27.54 23.40
C ILE A 12 18.49 27.02 24.59
N ARG A 13 19.52 27.77 25.02
CA ARG A 13 20.30 27.38 26.21
C ARG A 13 19.44 27.33 27.47
N GLN A 14 18.60 28.34 27.67
CA GLN A 14 17.68 28.37 28.81
C GLN A 14 16.68 27.21 28.79
N GLU A 15 16.11 26.89 27.63
CA GLU A 15 15.22 25.73 27.53
C GLU A 15 15.94 24.40 27.74
N PHE A 16 17.19 24.27 27.32
CA PHE A 16 17.98 23.08 27.59
C PHE A 16 18.26 22.91 29.09
N GLU A 17 18.60 23.99 29.79
CA GLU A 17 18.74 23.95 31.27
C GLU A 17 17.42 23.60 31.96
N MET A 18 16.27 24.19 31.51
CA MET A 18 14.95 23.81 32.00
C MET A 18 14.62 22.34 31.76
N LEU A 19 15.09 21.76 30.68
CA LEU A 19 14.90 20.35 30.35
C LEU A 19 15.74 19.46 31.27
N LEU A 20 16.98 19.85 31.59
CA LEU A 20 17.81 19.17 32.57
C LEU A 20 17.19 19.24 33.97
N ASP A 21 16.70 20.43 34.39
CA ASP A 21 16.03 20.60 35.69
C ASP A 21 14.75 19.75 35.77
N PHE A 22 13.99 19.64 34.65
CA PHE A 22 12.78 18.81 34.59
C PHE A 22 13.07 17.33 34.86
N VAL A 23 14.22 16.78 34.44
CA VAL A 23 14.56 15.35 34.62
C VAL A 23 15.40 15.08 35.87
N SER A 24 16.08 16.10 36.41
CA SER A 24 17.02 15.94 37.56
C SER A 24 16.61 16.69 38.82
N GLY A 25 15.66 17.62 38.75
CA GLY A 25 15.19 18.43 39.87
C GLY A 25 14.37 17.66 40.90
N ASP A 26 14.07 18.29 42.03
CA ASP A 26 13.34 17.67 43.14
C ASP A 26 11.98 17.09 42.75
N GLN A 27 11.28 17.71 41.79
CA GLN A 27 9.99 17.24 41.31
C GLN A 27 10.12 15.91 40.54
N ALA A 28 11.25 15.69 39.85
CA ALA A 28 11.50 14.46 39.11
C ALA A 28 11.62 13.25 40.03
N GLN A 29 12.14 13.45 41.25
CA GLN A 29 12.31 12.37 42.24
C GLN A 29 10.98 11.76 42.71
N GLN A 30 9.88 12.49 42.58
CA GLN A 30 8.53 12.05 42.98
C GLN A 30 7.66 11.73 41.76
N ALA A 31 8.14 11.98 40.54
CA ALA A 31 7.40 11.76 39.33
C ALA A 31 7.44 10.30 38.87
N THR A 32 6.36 9.86 38.19
CA THR A 32 6.36 8.55 37.53
C THR A 32 7.11 8.61 36.19
N ALA A 33 7.59 7.47 35.71
CA ALA A 33 8.24 7.37 34.40
C ALA A 33 7.33 7.93 33.29
N ASP A 34 6.02 7.63 33.30
CA ASP A 34 5.04 8.17 32.33
C ASP A 34 4.95 9.71 32.36
N GLN A 35 5.00 10.32 33.55
CA GLN A 35 4.98 11.78 33.67
C GLN A 35 6.25 12.42 33.09
N ILE A 36 7.41 11.84 33.37
CA ILE A 36 8.69 12.30 32.84
C ILE A 36 8.74 12.11 31.32
N GLU A 37 8.38 10.94 30.81
CA GLU A 37 8.37 10.67 29.38
C GLU A 37 7.46 11.63 28.58
N ARG A 38 6.23 11.86 29.06
CA ARG A 38 5.29 12.80 28.44
C ARG A 38 5.76 14.25 28.48
N GLY A 39 6.36 14.66 29.58
CA GLY A 39 6.91 16.01 29.73
C GLY A 39 8.11 16.20 28.82
N LEU A 40 9.05 15.24 28.84
CA LEU A 40 10.24 15.24 28.02
C LEU A 40 9.90 15.28 26.52
N PHE A 41 8.94 14.47 26.07
CA PHE A 41 8.49 14.48 24.68
C PHE A 41 8.00 15.87 24.21
N LYS A 42 7.21 16.56 25.03
CA LYS A 42 6.72 17.91 24.73
C LYS A 42 7.85 18.94 24.71
N LEU A 43 8.74 18.89 25.70
CA LEU A 43 9.88 19.81 25.79
C LEU A 43 10.86 19.62 24.63
N LEU A 44 11.12 18.39 24.21
CA LEU A 44 11.95 18.10 23.04
C LEU A 44 11.33 18.64 21.73
N LEU A 45 10.01 18.53 21.56
CA LEU A 45 9.33 19.15 20.40
C LEU A 45 9.46 20.67 20.42
N ALA A 46 9.32 21.32 21.57
CA ALA A 46 9.50 22.77 21.73
C ALA A 46 10.96 23.20 21.44
N LEU A 47 11.93 22.47 21.99
CA LEU A 47 13.35 22.70 21.72
C LEU A 47 13.67 22.51 20.23
N GLY A 48 13.14 21.45 19.61
CA GLY A 48 13.29 21.19 18.16
C GLY A 48 12.73 22.33 17.32
N ALA A 49 11.60 22.92 17.71
CA ALA A 49 11.03 24.10 17.05
C ALA A 49 11.98 25.31 17.09
N LYS A 50 12.60 25.59 18.24
CA LYS A 50 13.58 26.69 18.38
C LYS A 50 14.87 26.44 17.62
N LEU A 51 15.37 25.20 17.61
CA LEU A 51 16.54 24.82 16.83
C LEU A 51 16.31 25.00 15.32
N LEU A 52 15.14 24.60 14.83
CA LEU A 52 14.75 24.80 13.43
C LEU A 52 14.55 26.28 13.11
N LEU A 53 13.98 27.05 14.03
CA LEU A 53 13.85 28.51 13.91
C LEU A 53 15.23 29.19 13.82
N LEU A 54 16.20 28.76 14.65
CA LEU A 54 17.58 29.23 14.61
C LEU A 54 18.21 28.96 13.25
N PHE A 55 18.04 27.73 12.71
CA PHE A 55 18.53 27.38 11.39
C PHE A 55 18.01 28.35 10.33
N PHE A 56 16.70 28.62 10.30
CA PHE A 56 16.11 29.56 9.34
C PHE A 56 16.61 30.99 9.54
N ALA A 57 16.74 31.45 10.80
CA ALA A 57 17.27 32.77 11.09
C ALA A 57 18.71 32.93 10.57
N MET A 58 19.57 31.95 10.86
CA MET A 58 20.97 31.94 10.38
C MET A 58 21.05 31.90 8.85
N ARG A 59 20.22 31.10 8.19
CA ARG A 59 20.16 31.05 6.72
C ARG A 59 19.69 32.37 6.12
N SER A 60 18.74 33.06 6.76
CA SER A 60 18.31 34.41 6.35
C SER A 60 19.40 35.47 6.58
N ASP A 61 20.12 35.39 7.71
CA ASP A 61 21.18 36.33 8.08
C ASP A 61 22.35 36.34 7.09
N ILE A 62 22.72 35.17 6.54
CA ILE A 62 23.83 35.05 5.58
C ILE A 62 23.42 35.41 4.14
N CYS A 63 22.11 35.55 3.85
CA CYS A 63 21.67 36.00 2.55
C CYS A 63 22.08 37.47 2.32
N SER A 64 22.76 37.74 1.19
CA SER A 64 23.03 39.11 0.78
C SER A 64 21.74 39.90 0.59
N ARG A 65 21.79 41.21 0.87
CA ARG A 65 20.73 42.19 0.51
C ARG A 65 21.20 43.07 -0.66
N GLU A 66 22.30 42.72 -1.30
CA GLU A 66 22.72 43.33 -2.56
C GLU A 66 21.86 42.84 -3.71
N ALA A 67 21.77 43.63 -4.77
CA ALA A 67 21.01 43.26 -5.96
C ALA A 67 21.47 41.92 -6.53
N ILE A 68 20.51 41.11 -6.97
CA ILE A 68 20.75 39.78 -7.56
C ILE A 68 20.55 39.81 -9.07
N SER A 69 21.20 38.93 -9.79
CA SER A 69 20.98 38.71 -11.22
C SER A 69 20.08 37.49 -11.42
N THR A 70 19.04 37.64 -12.24
CA THR A 70 18.18 36.54 -12.66
C THR A 70 18.89 35.67 -13.69
N ALA A 71 18.36 34.47 -13.97
CA ALA A 71 18.85 33.59 -15.05
C ALA A 71 18.78 34.26 -16.44
N ALA A 72 17.86 35.20 -16.65
CA ALA A 72 17.72 36.00 -17.87
C ALA A 72 18.72 37.17 -17.97
N GLY A 73 19.56 37.39 -16.95
CA GLY A 73 20.54 38.48 -16.91
C GLY A 73 19.98 39.82 -16.38
N ASP A 74 18.73 39.87 -15.96
CA ASP A 74 18.15 41.04 -15.35
C ASP A 74 18.62 41.21 -13.89
N THR A 75 18.65 42.46 -13.40
CA THR A 75 19.00 42.75 -12.01
C THR A 75 17.76 43.10 -11.20
N LEU A 76 17.55 42.40 -10.08
CA LEU A 76 16.51 42.68 -9.11
C LEU A 76 17.14 43.31 -7.85
N ALA A 77 16.57 44.40 -7.39
CA ALA A 77 17.02 45.07 -6.16
C ALA A 77 16.35 44.43 -4.93
N TYR A 78 17.04 44.41 -3.79
CA TYR A 78 16.43 44.04 -2.51
C TYR A 78 15.33 45.06 -2.19
N GLU A 79 14.12 44.57 -1.85
CA GLU A 79 12.99 45.43 -1.48
C GLU A 79 12.71 45.37 0.01
N ARG A 80 12.52 44.18 0.56
CA ARG A 80 12.18 43.96 1.98
C ARG A 80 12.39 42.51 2.40
N ASP A 81 12.38 42.25 3.70
CA ASP A 81 12.19 40.91 4.23
C ASP A 81 10.70 40.56 4.27
N THR A 82 10.35 39.37 3.81
CA THR A 82 8.98 38.84 3.81
C THR A 82 8.86 37.65 4.75
N LYS A 83 7.71 37.57 5.43
CA LYS A 83 7.41 36.46 6.35
C LYS A 83 6.62 35.38 5.64
N ARG A 84 7.02 34.12 5.83
CA ARG A 84 6.26 32.92 5.46
C ARG A 84 6.01 32.06 6.68
N ASN A 85 4.80 31.49 6.80
CA ASN A 85 4.55 30.43 7.76
C ASN A 85 5.11 29.12 7.23
N TYR A 86 5.69 28.32 8.12
CA TYR A 86 6.21 26.99 7.83
C TYR A 86 5.72 26.02 8.90
N TYR A 87 4.97 25.01 8.49
CA TYR A 87 4.44 23.97 9.37
C TYR A 87 5.36 22.76 9.30
N SER A 88 6.12 22.54 10.35
CA SER A 88 7.01 21.38 10.52
C SER A 88 6.43 20.39 11.52
N ILE A 89 7.06 19.24 11.67
CA ILE A 89 6.74 18.28 12.74
C ILE A 89 6.88 18.88 14.15
N PHE A 90 7.65 19.96 14.30
CA PHE A 90 7.85 20.69 15.55
C PHE A 90 6.86 21.82 15.77
N GLY A 91 5.97 22.09 14.85
CA GLY A 91 4.99 23.17 14.95
C GLY A 91 5.09 24.20 13.83
N LYS A 92 4.34 25.29 14.02
CA LYS A 92 4.30 26.41 13.08
C LYS A 92 5.41 27.39 13.39
N LEU A 93 6.26 27.65 12.41
CA LEU A 93 7.41 28.55 12.50
C LEU A 93 7.30 29.70 11.48
N PRO A 94 7.76 30.92 11.80
CA PRO A 94 7.94 31.98 10.83
C PRO A 94 9.31 31.86 10.15
N ILE A 95 9.35 31.92 8.82
CA ILE A 95 10.59 32.07 8.06
C ILE A 95 10.64 33.48 7.49
N TRP A 96 11.67 34.26 7.83
CA TRP A 96 11.94 35.54 7.24
C TRP A 96 12.91 35.38 6.07
N ARG A 97 12.57 35.99 4.90
CA ARG A 97 13.28 35.77 3.65
C ARG A 97 13.46 37.09 2.91
N PRO A 98 14.66 37.44 2.41
CA PRO A 98 14.86 38.61 1.58
C PRO A 98 14.10 38.44 0.25
N TYR A 99 13.31 39.45 -0.09
CA TYR A 99 12.54 39.55 -1.33
C TYR A 99 13.17 40.61 -2.22
N PHE A 100 13.44 40.23 -3.46
CA PHE A 100 14.02 41.05 -4.48
C PHE A 100 13.00 41.33 -5.56
N TYR A 101 12.95 42.56 -6.06
CA TYR A 101 11.89 42.98 -6.97
C TYR A 101 12.39 44.00 -7.99
N LYS A 102 11.81 43.98 -9.19
CA LYS A 102 11.94 45.01 -10.22
C LYS A 102 10.59 45.23 -10.92
N PRO A 103 10.09 46.47 -11.04
CA PRO A 103 8.84 46.76 -11.74
C PRO A 103 8.84 46.20 -13.16
N GLY A 104 7.77 45.49 -13.54
CA GLY A 104 7.62 44.88 -14.86
C GLY A 104 8.25 43.49 -15.05
N LEU A 105 9.14 43.06 -14.13
CA LEU A 105 9.75 41.72 -14.15
C LEU A 105 9.22 40.80 -13.04
N GLY A 106 8.66 41.38 -11.96
CA GLY A 106 8.25 40.61 -10.80
C GLY A 106 9.34 40.50 -9.74
N GLY A 107 9.25 39.49 -8.88
CA GLY A 107 10.19 39.32 -7.77
C GLY A 107 10.57 37.89 -7.49
N GLU A 108 11.72 37.71 -6.84
CA GLU A 108 12.30 36.42 -6.46
C GLU A 108 12.66 36.38 -4.98
N ILE A 109 12.67 35.18 -4.44
CA ILE A 109 13.13 34.85 -3.08
C ILE A 109 14.16 33.72 -3.18
N PRO A 110 15.45 34.02 -3.42
CA PRO A 110 16.48 33.01 -3.65
C PRO A 110 16.63 32.01 -2.49
N LEU A 111 16.29 32.44 -1.26
CA LEU A 111 16.35 31.58 -0.09
C LEU A 111 15.34 30.41 -0.18
N ASP A 112 14.22 30.56 -0.87
CA ASP A 112 13.26 29.46 -1.05
C ASP A 112 13.85 28.34 -1.90
N ALA A 113 14.56 28.68 -2.98
CA ALA A 113 15.30 27.72 -3.80
C ALA A 113 16.44 27.07 -3.01
N ALA A 114 17.25 27.87 -2.30
CA ALA A 114 18.37 27.38 -1.51
C ALA A 114 17.96 26.45 -0.35
N LEU A 115 16.72 26.57 0.14
CA LEU A 115 16.13 25.70 1.16
C LEU A 115 15.21 24.62 0.57
N ALA A 116 15.07 24.55 -0.75
CA ALA A 116 14.18 23.63 -1.47
C ALA A 116 12.73 23.66 -0.95
N LEU A 117 12.21 24.84 -0.59
CA LEU A 117 10.86 24.98 -0.07
C LEU A 117 9.83 24.74 -1.17
N GLY A 118 8.72 24.05 -0.84
CA GLY A 118 7.57 23.92 -1.73
C GLY A 118 6.77 25.24 -1.86
N GLU A 119 5.75 25.27 -2.70
CA GLU A 119 4.84 26.44 -2.82
C GLU A 119 3.97 26.59 -1.58
N ASP A 120 3.56 25.50 -0.96
CA ASP A 120 2.75 25.48 0.24
C ASP A 120 3.55 25.78 1.52
N SER A 121 2.87 25.81 2.63
CA SER A 121 3.48 26.09 3.94
C SER A 121 3.91 24.86 4.72
N TYR A 122 3.72 23.63 4.18
CA TYR A 122 4.05 22.40 4.89
C TYR A 122 5.48 21.94 4.59
N SER A 123 6.16 21.44 5.64
CA SER A 123 7.48 20.81 5.44
C SER A 123 7.36 19.47 4.71
N ASP A 124 8.38 19.11 3.96
CA ASP A 124 8.40 17.82 3.27
C ASP A 124 8.23 16.65 4.23
N LEU A 125 8.91 16.69 5.39
CA LEU A 125 8.78 15.63 6.39
C LEU A 125 7.35 15.54 6.98
N LEU A 126 6.68 16.68 7.23
CA LEU A 126 5.30 16.66 7.72
C LEU A 126 4.34 16.15 6.64
N ARG A 127 4.55 16.52 5.36
CA ARG A 127 3.78 15.98 4.24
C ARG A 127 3.96 14.47 4.14
N GLU A 128 5.20 14.00 4.09
CA GLU A 128 5.57 12.59 3.98
C GLU A 128 4.93 11.74 5.09
N ILE A 129 5.02 12.17 6.37
CA ILE A 129 4.38 11.49 7.49
C ILE A 129 2.85 11.51 7.36
N SER A 130 2.26 12.66 7.01
CA SER A 130 0.80 12.78 6.88
C SER A 130 0.25 11.95 5.72
N GLU A 131 0.98 11.85 4.64
CA GLU A 131 0.64 11.03 3.47
C GLU A 131 0.80 9.54 3.76
N TYR A 132 1.89 9.13 4.41
CA TYR A 132 2.07 7.74 4.85
C TYR A 132 0.92 7.30 5.76
N LEU A 133 0.55 8.12 6.74
CA LEU A 133 -0.62 7.85 7.56
C LEU A 133 -1.92 7.87 6.73
N GLY A 134 -2.04 8.76 5.77
CA GLY A 134 -3.22 8.95 4.91
C GLY A 134 -3.46 7.81 3.92
N VAL A 135 -2.40 7.12 3.46
CA VAL A 135 -2.55 5.94 2.60
C VAL A 135 -3.12 4.73 3.35
N TYR A 136 -2.97 4.67 4.66
CA TYR A 136 -3.50 3.58 5.51
C TYR A 136 -4.75 3.95 6.29
N ASN A 137 -4.98 5.24 6.58
CA ASN A 137 -6.10 5.71 7.39
C ASN A 137 -7.00 6.68 6.63
N VAL A 138 -8.23 6.86 7.12
CA VAL A 138 -9.09 7.96 6.66
C VAL A 138 -8.45 9.31 7.03
N TYR A 139 -8.56 10.32 6.17
CA TYR A 139 -7.85 11.60 6.35
C TYR A 139 -8.20 12.31 7.66
N HIS A 140 -9.44 12.22 8.12
CA HIS A 140 -9.81 12.74 9.44
C HIS A 140 -9.01 12.08 10.57
N LYS A 141 -8.92 10.75 10.54
CA LYS A 141 -8.13 9.99 11.52
C LYS A 141 -6.64 10.32 11.46
N THR A 142 -6.11 10.55 10.26
CA THR A 142 -4.73 11.03 10.06
C THR A 142 -4.51 12.35 10.78
N GLY A 143 -5.43 13.32 10.59
CA GLY A 143 -5.38 14.61 11.30
C GLY A 143 -5.45 14.45 12.83
N ASP A 144 -6.28 13.55 13.34
CA ASP A 144 -6.38 13.24 14.78
C ASP A 144 -5.06 12.64 15.32
N ILE A 145 -4.43 11.72 14.56
CA ILE A 145 -3.15 11.12 14.95
C ILE A 145 -2.07 12.19 15.04
N LEU A 146 -1.95 13.05 14.03
CA LEU A 146 -0.98 14.16 14.04
C LEU A 146 -1.24 15.13 15.20
N ALA A 147 -2.51 15.46 15.46
CA ALA A 147 -2.87 16.31 16.59
C ALA A 147 -2.51 15.68 17.94
N ARG A 148 -2.71 14.38 18.09
CA ARG A 148 -2.41 13.66 19.34
C ARG A 148 -0.91 13.47 19.57
N LEU A 149 -0.15 13.17 18.52
CA LEU A 149 1.29 12.91 18.63
C LEU A 149 2.12 14.19 18.64
N LEU A 150 1.84 15.11 17.72
CA LEU A 150 2.67 16.29 17.49
C LEU A 150 2.02 17.60 17.95
N GLY A 151 0.77 17.56 18.43
CA GLY A 151 0.00 18.77 18.74
C GLY A 151 -0.39 19.61 17.51
N LEU A 152 -0.26 19.07 16.30
CA LEU A 152 -0.47 19.78 15.04
C LEU A 152 -1.87 19.50 14.47
N LYS A 153 -2.61 20.55 14.19
CA LYS A 153 -3.90 20.42 13.49
C LYS A 153 -3.68 20.58 11.99
N VAL A 154 -3.69 19.45 11.27
CA VAL A 154 -3.70 19.41 9.81
C VAL A 154 -5.11 19.06 9.36
N SER A 155 -5.70 19.89 8.49
CA SER A 155 -7.07 19.67 8.02
C SER A 155 -7.12 18.51 7.01
N THR A 156 -8.28 17.85 6.91
CA THR A 156 -8.52 16.80 5.90
C THR A 156 -8.31 17.31 4.49
N GLY A 157 -8.73 18.54 4.19
CA GLY A 157 -8.52 19.16 2.88
C GLY A 157 -7.04 19.41 2.57
N ALA A 158 -6.23 19.78 3.57
CA ALA A 158 -4.78 19.94 3.37
C ALA A 158 -4.10 18.59 3.09
N ILE A 159 -4.49 17.53 3.82
CA ILE A 159 -3.96 16.17 3.57
C ILE A 159 -4.35 15.72 2.15
N GLU A 160 -5.60 15.92 1.76
CA GLU A 160 -6.09 15.54 0.42
C GLU A 160 -5.37 16.31 -0.69
N SER A 161 -5.17 17.63 -0.52
CA SER A 161 -4.43 18.47 -1.47
C SER A 161 -2.98 18.02 -1.61
N ASN A 162 -2.29 17.80 -0.48
CA ASN A 162 -0.92 17.33 -0.48
C ASN A 162 -0.78 15.99 -1.20
N MET A 163 -1.66 15.03 -0.89
CA MET A 163 -1.68 13.72 -1.56
C MET A 163 -1.95 13.84 -3.07
N ALA A 164 -2.79 14.79 -3.49
CA ALA A 164 -3.06 15.01 -4.91
C ALA A 164 -1.85 15.58 -5.65
N GLU A 165 -1.18 16.54 -5.06
CA GLU A 165 0.05 17.14 -5.61
C GLU A 165 1.18 16.12 -5.68
N ASP A 166 1.37 15.37 -4.58
CA ASP A 166 2.47 14.44 -4.47
C ASP A 166 2.24 13.13 -5.23
N ALA A 167 0.99 12.77 -5.55
CA ALA A 167 0.70 11.66 -6.45
C ALA A 167 1.01 11.93 -7.94
N ALA A 168 1.23 13.19 -8.32
CA ALA A 168 1.41 13.58 -9.73
C ALA A 168 2.70 13.00 -10.34
N ASP A 169 3.74 12.84 -9.55
CA ASP A 169 5.05 12.38 -10.02
C ASP A 169 5.22 10.84 -10.00
N VAL A 170 4.23 10.08 -9.49
CA VAL A 170 4.35 8.62 -9.28
C VAL A 170 4.57 7.87 -10.59
N GLU A 171 3.84 8.21 -11.66
CA GLU A 171 4.03 7.57 -12.96
C GLU A 171 5.43 7.84 -13.54
N SER A 172 5.92 9.09 -13.40
CA SER A 172 7.26 9.48 -13.83
C SER A 172 8.36 8.78 -13.04
N TYR A 173 8.10 8.50 -11.76
CA TYR A 173 9.01 7.72 -10.92
C TYR A 173 9.12 6.28 -11.42
N TYR A 174 8.00 5.60 -11.61
CA TYR A 174 8.02 4.21 -12.08
C TYR A 174 8.54 4.07 -13.50
N ALA A 175 8.34 5.06 -14.36
CA ALA A 175 8.91 5.08 -15.70
C ALA A 175 10.46 5.19 -15.71
N GLN A 176 11.05 5.72 -14.64
CA GLN A 176 12.50 5.90 -14.50
C GLN A 176 13.14 4.88 -13.52
N LYS A 177 12.32 4.17 -12.74
CA LYS A 177 12.83 3.16 -11.81
C LYS A 177 13.46 2.01 -12.58
N PRO A 178 14.71 1.65 -12.29
CA PRO A 178 15.36 0.51 -12.94
C PRO A 178 14.64 -0.80 -12.61
N ALA A 179 14.69 -1.75 -13.53
CA ALA A 179 14.28 -3.12 -13.24
C ALA A 179 15.17 -3.72 -12.15
N PRO A 180 14.68 -4.72 -11.40
CA PRO A 180 15.51 -5.49 -10.50
C PRO A 180 16.71 -6.13 -11.21
N ASP A 181 17.78 -6.41 -10.46
CA ASP A 181 18.92 -7.16 -11.00
C ASP A 181 18.44 -8.58 -11.37
N PRO A 182 18.69 -9.04 -12.61
CA PRO A 182 18.38 -10.41 -13.03
C PRO A 182 18.92 -11.51 -12.09
N ALA A 183 20.02 -11.25 -11.40
CA ALA A 183 20.58 -12.18 -10.41
C ALA A 183 19.76 -12.32 -9.12
N GLU A 184 18.90 -11.32 -8.84
CA GLU A 184 18.01 -11.31 -7.68
C GLU A 184 16.58 -11.79 -8.01
N GLU A 185 16.30 -12.08 -9.29
CA GLU A 185 15.00 -12.57 -9.74
C GLU A 185 14.97 -14.10 -9.87
N ALA A 186 13.83 -14.69 -9.52
CA ALA A 186 13.60 -16.12 -9.71
C ALA A 186 13.17 -16.42 -11.16
N GLU A 187 13.19 -17.70 -11.55
CA GLU A 187 13.00 -18.18 -12.92
C GLU A 187 11.57 -18.12 -13.46
N ILE A 188 10.54 -17.89 -12.60
CA ILE A 188 9.14 -17.80 -13.04
C ILE A 188 8.67 -16.36 -12.90
N LEU A 189 8.41 -15.71 -14.03
CA LEU A 189 7.79 -14.38 -14.07
C LEU A 189 6.27 -14.53 -14.09
N VAL A 190 5.61 -13.91 -13.10
CA VAL A 190 4.16 -14.03 -12.88
C VAL A 190 3.50 -12.68 -13.01
N VAL A 191 2.44 -12.61 -13.81
CA VAL A 191 1.54 -11.47 -13.91
C VAL A 191 0.15 -11.87 -13.46
N GLN A 192 -0.52 -10.96 -12.74
CA GLN A 192 -1.90 -11.19 -12.27
C GLN A 192 -2.73 -9.93 -12.47
N ALA A 193 -4.02 -10.10 -12.69
CA ALA A 193 -4.98 -9.01 -12.77
C ALA A 193 -6.34 -9.45 -12.23
N ASP A 194 -6.97 -8.55 -11.45
CA ASP A 194 -8.33 -8.74 -10.92
C ASP A 194 -9.01 -7.38 -10.71
N GLY A 195 -10.34 -7.36 -10.68
CA GLY A 195 -11.16 -6.17 -10.55
C GLY A 195 -11.77 -5.98 -9.17
N LYS A 196 -11.63 -4.79 -8.57
CA LYS A 196 -12.26 -4.44 -7.30
C LYS A 196 -13.11 -3.19 -7.39
N GLY A 197 -14.39 -3.30 -6.98
CA GLY A 197 -15.30 -2.16 -7.01
C GLY A 197 -14.99 -1.13 -5.92
N VAL A 198 -14.83 0.14 -6.30
CA VAL A 198 -14.63 1.29 -5.39
C VAL A 198 -15.87 2.18 -5.41
N PRO A 199 -16.45 2.55 -4.23
CA PRO A 199 -17.61 3.42 -4.16
C PRO A 199 -17.26 4.87 -4.53
N LEU A 200 -17.94 5.40 -5.55
CA LEU A 200 -17.75 6.79 -5.97
C LEU A 200 -18.85 7.71 -5.47
N VAL A 201 -18.54 9.00 -5.39
CA VAL A 201 -19.51 10.08 -5.22
C VAL A 201 -20.34 10.15 -6.50
N LEU A 202 -21.65 10.33 -6.36
CA LEU A 202 -22.53 10.63 -7.49
C LEU A 202 -22.40 12.12 -7.81
N GLU A 203 -22.08 12.44 -9.05
CA GLU A 203 -21.94 13.84 -9.51
C GLU A 203 -23.27 14.61 -9.46
N ALA A 204 -24.39 13.92 -9.66
CA ALA A 204 -25.73 14.45 -9.41
C ALA A 204 -26.63 13.37 -8.81
N PRO A 205 -27.42 13.65 -7.77
CA PRO A 205 -28.45 12.75 -7.33
C PRO A 205 -29.52 12.60 -8.44
N PRO A 206 -30.08 11.39 -8.65
CA PRO A 206 -31.16 11.20 -9.62
C PRO A 206 -32.37 12.04 -9.20
N GLU A 207 -32.93 12.81 -10.14
CA GLU A 207 -34.20 13.52 -9.96
C GLU A 207 -35.32 12.81 -10.74
N PRO A 208 -36.46 12.54 -10.14
CA PRO A 208 -36.80 12.69 -8.72
C PRO A 208 -36.15 11.63 -7.85
N PRO A 209 -36.06 11.86 -6.49
CA PRO A 209 -35.43 10.92 -5.58
C PRO A 209 -36.17 9.59 -5.59
N VAL A 210 -35.55 8.56 -6.18
CA VAL A 210 -36.14 7.22 -6.25
C VAL A 210 -35.98 6.52 -4.91
N ARG A 211 -37.10 6.00 -4.37
CA ARG A 211 -37.09 5.15 -3.19
C ARG A 211 -36.48 3.79 -3.56
N LEU A 212 -35.33 3.49 -2.97
CA LEU A 212 -34.66 2.22 -3.22
C LEU A 212 -35.40 1.03 -2.58
N GLY A 213 -35.55 -0.05 -3.33
CA GLY A 213 -36.05 -1.32 -2.82
C GLY A 213 -35.08 -2.00 -1.85
N LYS A 214 -35.55 -3.04 -1.14
CA LYS A 214 -34.75 -3.83 -0.20
C LYS A 214 -33.56 -4.44 -0.94
N GLY A 215 -32.33 -4.13 -0.49
CA GLY A 215 -31.08 -4.62 -1.09
C GLY A 215 -30.45 -3.70 -2.17
N GLN A 216 -31.16 -2.68 -2.65
CA GLN A 216 -30.58 -1.69 -3.56
C GLN A 216 -29.74 -0.67 -2.80
N LYS A 217 -28.50 -0.44 -3.26
CA LYS A 217 -27.58 0.53 -2.66
C LYS A 217 -27.56 1.85 -3.44
N ARG A 218 -27.65 2.98 -2.74
CA ARG A 218 -27.45 4.32 -3.33
C ARG A 218 -25.97 4.57 -3.61
N GLY A 219 -25.37 3.90 -4.51
CA GLY A 219 -23.95 4.15 -4.77
C GLY A 219 -23.53 3.50 -6.07
N ARG A 220 -22.78 4.21 -6.86
CA ARG A 220 -22.12 3.66 -8.03
C ARG A 220 -20.73 3.21 -7.59
N LYS A 221 -20.43 1.91 -7.76
CA LYS A 221 -19.06 1.41 -7.69
C LYS A 221 -18.47 1.47 -9.09
N LYS A 222 -17.24 1.96 -9.19
CA LYS A 222 -16.41 1.82 -10.38
C LYS A 222 -15.33 0.78 -10.12
N GLU A 223 -15.05 -0.06 -11.09
CA GLU A 223 -14.01 -1.08 -10.98
C GLU A 223 -12.63 -0.43 -10.99
N ALA A 224 -11.85 -0.67 -9.96
CA ALA A 224 -10.41 -0.50 -9.98
C ALA A 224 -9.80 -1.81 -10.47
N MET A 225 -9.06 -1.77 -11.57
CA MET A 225 -8.29 -2.90 -12.06
C MET A 225 -6.99 -2.96 -11.27
N VAL A 226 -6.82 -4.01 -10.50
CA VAL A 226 -5.61 -4.32 -9.72
C VAL A 226 -4.73 -5.23 -10.54
N THR A 227 -3.44 -4.94 -10.57
CA THR A 227 -2.43 -5.76 -11.26
C THR A 227 -1.25 -6.04 -10.34
N SER A 228 -0.59 -7.17 -10.55
CA SER A 228 0.68 -7.47 -9.90
C SER A 228 1.65 -8.14 -10.85
N VAL A 229 2.94 -7.89 -10.63
CA VAL A 229 4.06 -8.59 -11.27
C VAL A 229 5.08 -8.96 -10.21
N TYR A 230 5.61 -10.17 -10.29
CA TYR A 230 6.67 -10.66 -9.41
C TYR A 230 7.37 -11.85 -10.04
N THR A 231 8.54 -12.21 -9.53
CA THR A 231 9.16 -13.49 -9.83
C THR A 231 9.05 -14.44 -8.64
N ILE A 232 9.08 -15.76 -8.91
CA ILE A 232 8.99 -16.78 -7.88
C ILE A 232 9.76 -18.02 -8.31
N ALA A 233 10.42 -18.68 -7.35
CA ALA A 233 11.08 -19.97 -7.60
C ALA A 233 10.05 -21.10 -7.73
N ALA A 234 10.34 -22.06 -8.62
CA ALA A 234 9.48 -23.21 -8.84
C ALA A 234 9.29 -24.03 -7.57
N GLN A 235 8.05 -24.40 -7.30
CA GLN A 235 7.70 -25.28 -6.19
C GLN A 235 6.85 -26.45 -6.69
N VAL A 236 7.50 -27.57 -7.00
CA VAL A 236 6.83 -28.79 -7.47
C VAL A 236 5.90 -29.34 -6.39
N ARG A 237 4.65 -29.61 -6.79
CA ARG A 237 3.60 -30.14 -5.92
C ARG A 237 2.83 -31.26 -6.65
N THR A 238 2.21 -32.13 -5.88
CA THR A 238 1.27 -33.12 -6.43
C THR A 238 -0.17 -32.68 -6.21
N PRO A 239 -1.12 -33.06 -7.07
CA PRO A 239 -2.55 -32.83 -6.84
C PRO A 239 -3.00 -33.25 -5.44
N GLN A 240 -2.54 -34.42 -4.98
CA GLN A 240 -2.88 -34.93 -3.65
C GLN A 240 -2.35 -34.03 -2.53
N SER A 241 -1.10 -33.56 -2.62
CA SER A 241 -0.53 -32.68 -1.59
C SER A 241 -1.29 -31.34 -1.45
N VAL A 242 -1.85 -30.86 -2.56
CA VAL A 242 -2.71 -29.65 -2.54
C VAL A 242 -4.05 -29.96 -1.86
N VAL A 243 -4.73 -31.05 -2.24
CA VAL A 243 -5.98 -31.51 -1.60
C VAL A 243 -5.79 -31.70 -0.10
N ASP A 244 -4.72 -32.36 0.30
CA ASP A 244 -4.41 -32.60 1.71
C ASP A 244 -4.25 -31.27 2.48
N SER A 245 -3.66 -30.26 1.86
CA SER A 245 -3.52 -28.94 2.50
C SER A 245 -4.83 -28.19 2.69
N PHE A 246 -5.86 -28.49 1.88
CA PHE A 246 -7.19 -27.86 1.96
C PHE A 246 -8.14 -28.58 2.93
N PHE A 247 -8.11 -29.91 2.93
CA PHE A 247 -9.19 -30.71 3.56
C PHE A 247 -8.74 -31.56 4.76
N GLN A 248 -7.42 -31.66 5.03
CA GLN A 248 -6.96 -32.33 6.26
C GLN A 248 -7.14 -31.44 7.48
N GLN A 249 -7.80 -31.98 8.50
CA GLN A 249 -7.93 -31.33 9.80
C GLN A 249 -6.54 -31.20 10.45
N SER A 250 -6.11 -29.96 10.69
CA SER A 250 -4.92 -29.52 11.44
C SER A 250 -3.73 -30.48 11.43
N PRO A 251 -2.68 -30.21 10.66
CA PRO A 251 -1.44 -30.96 10.82
C PRO A 251 -0.94 -30.81 12.26
N THR A 252 -0.58 -31.90 12.90
CA THR A 252 0.11 -31.92 14.19
C THR A 252 1.34 -31.00 14.15
N ALA A 253 1.73 -30.40 15.28
CA ALA A 253 2.85 -29.46 15.35
C ALA A 253 4.14 -30.01 14.70
N SER A 254 4.36 -31.34 14.72
CA SER A 254 5.46 -32.01 14.07
C SER A 254 5.37 -32.05 12.53
N ALA A 255 4.17 -32.06 11.96
CA ALA A 255 3.97 -32.01 10.51
C ALA A 255 4.19 -30.59 9.92
N ARG A 256 3.96 -29.53 10.71
CA ARG A 256 4.26 -28.14 10.32
C ARG A 256 5.77 -27.87 10.19
N GLN A 257 6.60 -28.55 10.96
CA GLN A 257 8.07 -28.41 10.90
C GLN A 257 8.70 -29.10 9.68
N GLN A 258 8.00 -30.03 9.02
CA GLN A 258 8.51 -30.78 7.87
C GLN A 258 7.97 -30.31 6.52
N SER A 259 7.05 -29.34 6.51
CA SER A 259 6.57 -28.76 5.25
C SER A 259 7.66 -27.87 4.65
N PRO A 260 8.04 -28.05 3.36
CA PRO A 260 9.02 -27.20 2.72
C PRO A 260 8.54 -25.74 2.78
N SER A 261 9.46 -24.84 3.12
CA SER A 261 9.18 -23.40 3.15
C SER A 261 8.62 -22.97 1.80
N ARG A 262 7.50 -22.27 1.80
CA ARG A 262 6.90 -21.74 0.57
C ARG A 262 7.84 -20.74 -0.08
N SER A 263 8.02 -20.86 -1.39
CA SER A 263 8.65 -19.81 -2.18
C SER A 263 7.87 -18.51 -2.02
N ARG A 264 8.58 -17.43 -1.73
CA ARG A 264 7.97 -16.10 -1.60
C ARG A 264 8.13 -15.33 -2.90
N PRO A 265 7.12 -14.53 -3.30
CA PRO A 265 7.27 -13.59 -4.41
C PRO A 265 8.47 -12.66 -4.18
N GLN A 266 9.32 -12.52 -5.21
CA GLN A 266 10.47 -11.61 -5.23
C GLN A 266 10.13 -10.41 -6.10
N HIS A 267 10.63 -9.23 -5.71
CA HIS A 267 10.43 -7.97 -6.43
C HIS A 267 8.96 -7.73 -6.83
N LYS A 268 8.05 -8.06 -5.91
CA LYS A 268 6.62 -7.88 -6.13
C LYS A 268 6.27 -6.41 -6.28
N GLN A 269 5.59 -6.08 -7.36
CA GLN A 269 4.98 -4.77 -7.58
C GLN A 269 3.48 -4.92 -7.78
N ILE A 270 2.71 -4.06 -7.12
CA ILE A 270 1.26 -3.98 -7.25
C ILE A 270 0.85 -2.59 -7.73
N TRP A 271 -0.27 -2.55 -8.45
CA TRP A 271 -0.86 -1.32 -8.94
C TRP A 271 -2.37 -1.43 -9.02
N ALA A 272 -3.07 -0.32 -8.95
CA ALA A 272 -4.50 -0.28 -9.25
C ALA A 272 -4.88 1.04 -9.92
N THR A 273 -5.82 0.99 -10.85
CA THR A 273 -6.36 2.19 -11.53
C THR A 273 -7.82 2.02 -11.89
N LEU A 274 -8.56 3.13 -11.89
CA LEU A 274 -9.93 3.21 -12.39
C LEU A 274 -9.99 3.62 -13.87
N ALA A 275 -8.84 3.80 -14.54
CA ALA A 275 -8.77 4.15 -15.96
C ALA A 275 -9.19 3.01 -16.91
N GLY A 276 -9.45 1.82 -16.35
CA GLY A 276 -9.94 0.66 -17.07
C GLY A 276 -8.89 -0.42 -17.33
N LYS A 277 -9.36 -1.56 -17.84
CA LYS A 277 -8.56 -2.77 -18.02
C LYS A 277 -7.37 -2.58 -18.97
N ASP A 278 -7.60 -1.91 -20.09
CA ASP A 278 -6.55 -1.72 -21.09
C ASP A 278 -5.43 -0.81 -20.57
N ALA A 279 -5.76 0.28 -19.86
CA ALA A 279 -4.77 1.15 -19.22
C ALA A 279 -3.94 0.40 -18.15
N ALA A 280 -4.60 -0.40 -17.31
CA ALA A 280 -3.93 -1.21 -16.29
C ALA A 280 -2.97 -2.24 -16.91
N LEU A 281 -3.40 -2.94 -17.97
CA LEU A 281 -2.61 -3.97 -18.62
C LEU A 281 -1.48 -3.40 -19.49
N THR A 282 -1.67 -2.24 -20.13
CA THR A 282 -0.58 -1.53 -20.80
C THR A 282 0.53 -1.21 -19.80
N ARG A 283 0.17 -0.61 -18.66
CA ARG A 283 1.14 -0.30 -17.60
C ARG A 283 1.82 -1.56 -17.05
N LEU A 284 1.07 -2.65 -16.86
CA LEU A 284 1.64 -3.93 -16.43
C LEU A 284 2.64 -4.46 -17.46
N ALA A 285 2.33 -4.38 -18.76
CA ALA A 285 3.23 -4.79 -19.83
C ALA A 285 4.52 -3.95 -19.85
N ASP A 286 4.42 -2.63 -19.63
CA ASP A 286 5.58 -1.73 -19.52
C ASP A 286 6.47 -2.10 -18.32
N GLN A 287 5.90 -2.60 -17.22
CA GLN A 287 6.66 -3.08 -16.05
C GLN A 287 7.30 -4.46 -16.28
N VAL A 288 6.66 -5.30 -17.07
CA VAL A 288 7.14 -6.65 -17.41
C VAL A 288 8.30 -6.60 -18.39
N ALA A 289 8.21 -5.76 -19.42
CA ALA A 289 9.16 -5.72 -20.53
C ALA A 289 10.64 -5.63 -20.10
N PRO A 290 11.05 -4.76 -19.16
CA PRO A 290 12.44 -4.67 -18.72
C PRO A 290 12.88 -5.84 -17.81
N ARG A 291 11.96 -6.64 -17.30
CA ARG A 291 12.21 -7.82 -16.44
C ARG A 291 12.24 -9.13 -17.19
N ASP A 292 11.66 -9.16 -18.37
CA ASP A 292 11.51 -10.36 -19.20
C ASP A 292 12.78 -10.64 -20.02
N GLY A 293 13.82 -11.12 -19.34
CA GLY A 293 15.13 -11.45 -19.90
C GLY A 293 15.40 -12.95 -20.00
N GLU A 294 16.64 -13.29 -20.38
CA GLU A 294 17.10 -14.70 -20.55
C GLU A 294 17.07 -15.51 -19.23
N HIS A 295 17.11 -14.84 -18.08
CA HIS A 295 17.01 -15.46 -16.75
C HIS A 295 15.60 -16.00 -16.45
N ILE A 296 14.58 -15.54 -17.19
CA ILE A 296 13.20 -15.99 -17.01
C ILE A 296 12.96 -17.28 -17.82
N GLY A 297 12.88 -18.39 -17.11
CA GLY A 297 12.59 -19.71 -17.70
C GLY A 297 11.10 -19.92 -18.02
N HIS A 298 10.21 -19.32 -17.26
CA HIS A 298 8.76 -19.50 -17.39
C HIS A 298 7.98 -18.21 -17.22
N ARG A 299 6.90 -18.07 -18.00
CA ARG A 299 6.01 -16.91 -18.01
C ARG A 299 4.58 -17.37 -17.72
N VAL A 300 4.02 -16.89 -16.63
CA VAL A 300 2.70 -17.31 -16.13
C VAL A 300 1.80 -16.09 -15.95
N ALA A 301 0.59 -16.17 -16.48
CA ALA A 301 -0.46 -15.18 -16.28
C ALA A 301 -1.63 -15.82 -15.53
N LEU A 302 -2.06 -15.22 -14.43
CA LEU A 302 -3.18 -15.70 -13.60
C LEU A 302 -4.30 -14.67 -13.58
N CYS A 303 -5.52 -15.11 -13.83
CA CYS A 303 -6.74 -14.30 -13.61
C CYS A 303 -7.95 -15.20 -13.34
N ASP A 304 -9.05 -14.57 -12.95
CA ASP A 304 -10.35 -15.22 -12.81
C ASP A 304 -10.90 -15.70 -14.17
N GLY A 305 -12.06 -16.37 -14.12
CA GLY A 305 -12.74 -16.86 -15.31
C GLY A 305 -13.57 -15.80 -16.06
N TYR A 306 -13.33 -14.51 -15.85
CA TYR A 306 -14.01 -13.44 -16.57
C TYR A 306 -13.44 -13.29 -17.98
N GLU A 307 -14.17 -13.79 -18.98
CA GLU A 307 -13.72 -13.88 -20.37
C GLU A 307 -13.13 -12.56 -20.94
N PRO A 308 -13.74 -11.36 -20.70
CA PRO A 308 -13.15 -10.12 -21.19
C PRO A 308 -11.79 -9.77 -20.61
N LEU A 309 -11.48 -10.25 -19.39
CA LEU A 309 -10.15 -10.10 -18.79
C LEU A 309 -9.17 -11.12 -19.38
N GLN A 310 -9.57 -12.39 -19.49
CA GLN A 310 -8.76 -13.45 -20.09
C GLN A 310 -8.31 -13.10 -21.53
N ARG A 311 -9.25 -12.60 -22.36
CA ARG A 311 -8.91 -12.16 -23.73
C ARG A 311 -7.88 -11.03 -23.74
N ARG A 312 -7.96 -10.09 -22.81
CA ARG A 312 -6.99 -9.02 -22.68
C ARG A 312 -5.65 -9.52 -22.17
N MET A 313 -5.64 -10.37 -21.14
CA MET A 313 -4.41 -10.98 -20.65
C MET A 313 -3.67 -11.71 -21.77
N SER A 314 -4.35 -12.53 -22.57
CA SER A 314 -3.75 -13.20 -23.72
C SER A 314 -3.28 -12.23 -24.82
N LYS A 315 -3.92 -11.07 -24.97
CA LYS A 315 -3.50 -10.05 -25.96
C LYS A 315 -2.24 -9.31 -25.52
N TYR A 316 -2.18 -8.91 -24.24
CA TYR A 316 -1.04 -8.13 -23.71
C TYR A 316 0.17 -9.01 -23.35
N PHE A 317 -0.07 -10.29 -23.05
CA PHE A 317 0.95 -11.27 -22.64
C PHE A 317 0.86 -12.55 -23.50
N PRO A 318 1.12 -12.44 -24.82
CA PRO A 318 0.95 -13.58 -25.74
C PRO A 318 1.89 -14.74 -25.48
N ASP A 319 3.07 -14.48 -24.88
CA ASP A 319 4.08 -15.49 -24.57
C ASP A 319 3.92 -16.09 -23.16
N PHE A 320 2.90 -15.66 -22.43
CA PHE A 320 2.59 -16.16 -21.10
C PHE A 320 1.57 -17.29 -21.16
N THR A 321 1.80 -18.33 -20.36
CA THR A 321 0.77 -19.36 -20.15
C THR A 321 -0.31 -18.80 -19.25
N LEU A 322 -1.51 -18.62 -19.81
CA LEU A 322 -2.69 -18.18 -19.04
C LEU A 322 -3.22 -19.35 -18.22
N ILE A 323 -3.37 -19.15 -16.92
CA ILE A 323 -3.89 -20.13 -15.96
C ILE A 323 -5.16 -19.54 -15.33
N LEU A 324 -6.26 -20.31 -15.34
CA LEU A 324 -7.42 -19.98 -14.54
C LEU A 324 -7.07 -20.10 -13.06
N ASP A 325 -7.35 -19.07 -12.29
CA ASP A 325 -7.19 -19.13 -10.84
C ASP A 325 -7.95 -20.34 -10.27
N PHE A 326 -7.21 -21.22 -9.62
CA PHE A 326 -7.74 -22.45 -9.06
C PHE A 326 -8.78 -22.18 -7.95
N ILE A 327 -8.61 -21.13 -7.15
CA ILE A 327 -9.57 -20.80 -6.08
C ILE A 327 -10.96 -20.50 -6.68
N HIS A 328 -11.01 -19.74 -7.77
CA HIS A 328 -12.28 -19.48 -8.48
C HIS A 328 -12.88 -20.75 -9.10
N ALA A 329 -12.05 -21.69 -9.56
CA ALA A 329 -12.56 -22.98 -10.01
C ALA A 329 -13.15 -23.79 -8.84
N ASP A 330 -12.48 -23.79 -7.69
CA ASP A 330 -12.91 -24.48 -6.48
C ASP A 330 -14.21 -23.90 -5.88
N GLU A 331 -14.40 -22.58 -5.95
CA GLU A 331 -15.66 -21.92 -5.57
C GLU A 331 -16.88 -22.48 -6.32
N TYR A 332 -16.74 -22.75 -7.61
CA TYR A 332 -17.81 -23.40 -8.40
C TYR A 332 -18.09 -24.82 -7.95
N LEU A 333 -17.08 -25.59 -7.50
CA LEU A 333 -17.29 -26.89 -6.88
C LEU A 333 -18.04 -26.76 -5.55
N TRP A 334 -17.70 -25.79 -4.71
CA TRP A 334 -18.43 -25.50 -3.47
C TRP A 334 -19.90 -25.16 -3.73
N GLU A 335 -20.21 -24.37 -4.77
CA GLU A 335 -21.59 -24.08 -5.16
C GLU A 335 -22.36 -25.37 -5.53
N VAL A 336 -21.72 -26.31 -6.24
CA VAL A 336 -22.32 -27.61 -6.59
C VAL A 336 -22.50 -28.46 -5.34
N ALA A 337 -21.47 -28.63 -4.50
CA ALA A 337 -21.55 -29.41 -3.26
C ALA A 337 -22.68 -28.91 -2.34
N ASN A 338 -22.77 -27.59 -2.17
CA ASN A 338 -23.84 -26.99 -1.37
C ASN A 338 -25.23 -27.18 -1.99
N ALA A 339 -25.36 -27.15 -3.31
CA ALA A 339 -26.63 -27.41 -3.99
C ALA A 339 -27.07 -28.88 -3.89
N LEU A 340 -26.15 -29.82 -3.98
CA LEU A 340 -26.42 -31.25 -3.96
C LEU A 340 -26.65 -31.80 -2.53
N LEU A 341 -25.77 -31.46 -1.62
CA LEU A 341 -25.66 -32.04 -0.29
C LEU A 341 -26.20 -31.12 0.81
N GLY A 342 -26.02 -29.80 0.64
CA GLY A 342 -26.27 -28.81 1.67
C GLY A 342 -25.05 -28.53 2.55
N GLU A 343 -25.06 -27.36 3.20
CA GLU A 343 -23.87 -26.83 3.91
C GLU A 343 -23.45 -27.65 5.13
N GLN A 344 -24.39 -28.40 5.75
CA GLN A 344 -24.15 -29.18 6.97
C GLN A 344 -23.95 -30.67 6.72
N HIS A 345 -23.91 -31.12 5.45
CA HIS A 345 -23.85 -32.55 5.15
C HIS A 345 -22.47 -33.14 5.47
N PRO A 346 -22.34 -34.24 6.21
CA PRO A 346 -21.07 -34.78 6.66
C PRO A 346 -20.12 -35.19 5.50
N GLN A 347 -20.69 -35.68 4.39
CA GLN A 347 -19.91 -36.09 3.21
C GLN A 347 -19.49 -34.93 2.28
N ARG A 348 -19.85 -33.68 2.61
CA ARG A 348 -19.56 -32.54 1.74
C ARG A 348 -18.06 -32.33 1.54
N LEU A 349 -17.26 -32.46 2.59
CA LEU A 349 -15.80 -32.30 2.51
C LEU A 349 -15.15 -33.44 1.72
N GLU A 350 -15.63 -34.66 1.87
CA GLU A 350 -15.15 -35.82 1.09
C GLU A 350 -15.47 -35.64 -0.40
N TRP A 351 -16.68 -35.21 -0.73
CA TRP A 351 -17.09 -34.87 -2.08
C TRP A 351 -16.20 -33.76 -2.68
N MET A 352 -15.97 -32.70 -1.91
CA MET A 352 -15.08 -31.62 -2.33
C MET A 352 -13.66 -32.13 -2.59
N ALA A 353 -13.08 -32.91 -1.69
CA ALA A 353 -11.73 -33.47 -1.86
C ALA A 353 -11.63 -34.33 -3.13
N GLU A 354 -12.64 -35.16 -3.43
CA GLU A 354 -12.68 -35.98 -4.65
C GLU A 354 -12.70 -35.13 -5.93
N TYR A 355 -13.61 -34.16 -6.02
CA TYR A 355 -13.75 -33.36 -7.25
C TYR A 355 -12.59 -32.36 -7.42
N THR A 356 -12.09 -31.78 -6.34
CA THR A 356 -10.88 -30.95 -6.32
C THR A 356 -9.68 -31.76 -6.81
N LEU A 357 -9.51 -33.01 -6.37
CA LEU A 357 -8.43 -33.88 -6.85
C LEU A 357 -8.54 -34.17 -8.35
N LYS A 358 -9.76 -34.43 -8.86
CA LYS A 358 -9.98 -34.65 -10.30
C LYS A 358 -9.57 -33.41 -11.13
N ILE A 359 -9.97 -32.22 -10.69
CA ILE A 359 -9.60 -30.97 -11.39
C ILE A 359 -8.09 -30.74 -11.34
N LEU A 360 -7.46 -30.89 -10.17
CA LEU A 360 -6.01 -30.75 -10.03
C LEU A 360 -5.21 -31.80 -10.79
N SER A 361 -5.82 -32.96 -11.07
CA SER A 361 -5.24 -34.04 -11.88
C SER A 361 -5.50 -33.88 -13.38
N SER A 362 -5.97 -32.71 -13.84
CA SER A 362 -6.34 -32.40 -15.23
C SER A 362 -7.42 -33.35 -15.80
N GLN A 363 -8.34 -33.81 -14.95
CA GLN A 363 -9.49 -34.62 -15.32
C GLN A 363 -10.78 -33.77 -15.39
N THR A 364 -10.64 -32.49 -15.68
CA THR A 364 -11.75 -31.52 -15.71
C THR A 364 -12.80 -31.89 -16.78
N ASP A 365 -12.39 -32.48 -17.90
CA ASP A 365 -13.28 -33.02 -18.94
C ASP A 365 -14.24 -34.08 -18.39
N GLN A 366 -13.75 -34.99 -17.52
CA GLN A 366 -14.59 -36.02 -16.88
C GLN A 366 -15.55 -35.39 -15.88
N VAL A 367 -15.13 -34.37 -15.14
CA VAL A 367 -16.01 -33.62 -14.23
C VAL A 367 -17.11 -32.91 -15.02
N ILE A 368 -16.78 -32.28 -16.14
CA ILE A 368 -17.75 -31.65 -17.04
C ILE A 368 -18.78 -32.66 -17.53
N ALA A 369 -18.34 -33.81 -18.07
CA ALA A 369 -19.24 -34.86 -18.55
C ALA A 369 -20.16 -35.38 -17.46
N THR A 370 -19.63 -35.61 -16.25
CA THR A 370 -20.42 -36.03 -15.08
C THR A 370 -21.48 -35.00 -14.70
N PHE A 371 -21.11 -33.72 -14.63
CA PHE A 371 -22.07 -32.66 -14.27
C PHE A 371 -23.13 -32.44 -15.34
N GLN A 372 -22.77 -32.58 -16.63
CA GLN A 372 -23.74 -32.51 -17.74
C GLN A 372 -24.75 -33.66 -17.68
N GLN A 373 -24.29 -34.88 -17.37
CA GLN A 373 -25.16 -36.04 -17.20
C GLN A 373 -26.11 -35.85 -16.01
N MET A 374 -25.59 -35.46 -14.84
CA MET A 374 -26.39 -35.18 -13.66
C MET A 374 -27.39 -34.04 -13.87
N ALA A 375 -27.04 -33.02 -14.67
CA ALA A 375 -27.92 -31.92 -15.00
C ALA A 375 -29.17 -32.34 -15.85
N GLN A 376 -29.05 -33.44 -16.59
CA GLN A 376 -30.15 -34.00 -17.39
C GLN A 376 -31.03 -34.97 -16.59
N ASP A 377 -30.51 -35.50 -15.49
CA ASP A 377 -31.20 -36.51 -14.68
C ASP A 377 -32.32 -35.88 -13.81
N GLN A 378 -33.53 -36.36 -13.98
CA GLN A 378 -34.74 -35.86 -13.30
C GLN A 378 -34.78 -36.18 -11.78
N GLN A 379 -33.92 -37.08 -11.30
CA GLN A 379 -33.80 -37.32 -9.85
C GLN A 379 -33.30 -36.10 -9.08
N TYR A 380 -32.58 -35.20 -9.72
CA TYR A 380 -32.11 -33.94 -9.14
C TYR A 380 -33.16 -32.84 -9.25
N LYS A 381 -33.27 -32.00 -8.21
CA LYS A 381 -34.17 -30.85 -8.20
C LYS A 381 -33.78 -29.83 -9.28
N ALA A 382 -34.70 -29.06 -9.81
CA ALA A 382 -34.44 -28.05 -10.84
C ALA A 382 -33.27 -27.09 -10.50
N LYS A 383 -33.18 -26.64 -9.21
CA LYS A 383 -32.09 -25.78 -8.74
C LYS A 383 -30.72 -26.48 -8.78
N GLN A 384 -30.70 -27.79 -8.42
CA GLN A 384 -29.48 -28.59 -8.47
C GLN A 384 -29.00 -28.79 -9.91
N ARG A 385 -29.91 -29.13 -10.81
CA ARG A 385 -29.62 -29.27 -12.25
C ARG A 385 -29.10 -27.96 -12.88
N ALA A 386 -29.71 -26.85 -12.51
CA ALA A 386 -29.26 -25.53 -12.98
C ALA A 386 -27.83 -25.20 -12.51
N GLN A 387 -27.49 -25.52 -11.26
CA GLN A 387 -26.14 -25.29 -10.72
C GLN A 387 -25.10 -26.19 -11.40
N LEU A 388 -25.41 -27.48 -11.59
CA LEU A 388 -24.56 -28.42 -12.32
C LEU A 388 -24.29 -27.94 -13.75
N ALA A 389 -25.34 -27.55 -14.49
CA ALA A 389 -25.21 -27.04 -15.86
C ALA A 389 -24.39 -25.74 -15.91
N LYS A 390 -24.60 -24.81 -14.96
CA LYS A 390 -23.82 -23.57 -14.83
C LYS A 390 -22.32 -23.87 -14.66
N THR A 391 -21.99 -24.78 -13.72
CA THR A 391 -20.59 -25.12 -13.42
C THR A 391 -19.94 -25.86 -14.59
N ALA A 392 -20.65 -26.83 -15.21
CA ALA A 392 -20.13 -27.53 -16.40
C ALA A 392 -19.84 -26.56 -17.56
N THR A 393 -20.73 -25.59 -17.81
CA THR A 393 -20.52 -24.57 -18.83
C THR A 393 -19.32 -23.68 -18.52
N TYR A 394 -19.15 -23.29 -17.27
CA TYR A 394 -18.00 -22.50 -16.82
C TYR A 394 -16.68 -23.25 -17.02
N PHE A 395 -16.61 -24.51 -16.59
CA PHE A 395 -15.42 -25.32 -16.76
C PHE A 395 -15.12 -25.64 -18.24
N GLN A 396 -16.15 -25.92 -19.05
CA GLN A 396 -15.99 -26.15 -20.50
C GLN A 396 -15.33 -24.96 -21.20
N ARG A 397 -15.76 -23.74 -20.86
CA ARG A 397 -15.19 -22.52 -21.44
C ARG A 397 -13.73 -22.29 -20.97
N ASN A 398 -13.43 -22.63 -19.73
CA ASN A 398 -12.13 -22.39 -19.12
C ASN A 398 -11.16 -23.58 -19.24
N LEU A 399 -11.59 -24.70 -19.82
CA LEU A 399 -10.81 -25.94 -19.93
C LEU A 399 -9.39 -25.74 -20.48
N PRO A 400 -9.14 -24.87 -21.48
CA PRO A 400 -7.78 -24.62 -22.00
C PRO A 400 -6.81 -24.03 -20.98
N TYR A 401 -7.30 -23.46 -19.87
CA TYR A 401 -6.52 -22.79 -18.83
C TYR A 401 -6.43 -23.62 -17.53
N MET A 402 -6.86 -24.89 -17.54
CA MET A 402 -7.05 -25.74 -16.36
C MET A 402 -6.14 -27.01 -16.34
N ASP A 403 -5.00 -26.97 -17.02
CA ASP A 403 -4.02 -28.10 -16.98
C ASP A 403 -3.18 -28.05 -15.69
N TYR A 404 -3.87 -28.13 -14.54
CA TYR A 404 -3.24 -27.96 -13.25
C TYR A 404 -2.20 -29.05 -12.92
N ALA A 405 -2.36 -30.28 -13.41
CA ALA A 405 -1.38 -31.34 -13.18
C ALA A 405 -0.01 -30.97 -13.78
N THR A 406 0.01 -30.42 -15.01
CA THR A 406 1.23 -29.93 -15.64
C THR A 406 1.79 -28.73 -14.90
N TYR A 407 0.95 -27.77 -14.50
CA TYR A 407 1.41 -26.57 -13.79
C TYR A 407 2.03 -26.91 -12.43
N LEU A 408 1.40 -27.79 -11.66
CA LEU A 408 1.94 -28.27 -10.37
C LEU A 408 3.26 -29.02 -10.54
N LYS A 409 3.37 -29.88 -11.57
CA LYS A 409 4.60 -30.61 -11.89
C LYS A 409 5.74 -29.67 -12.27
N ARG A 410 5.45 -28.55 -12.94
CA ARG A 410 6.44 -27.50 -13.28
C ARG A 410 6.73 -26.56 -12.12
N GLY A 411 6.04 -26.71 -11.00
CA GLY A 411 6.20 -25.86 -9.82
C GLY A 411 5.58 -24.46 -9.97
N TRP A 412 4.68 -24.27 -10.94
CA TRP A 412 4.05 -22.99 -11.21
C TRP A 412 2.97 -22.64 -10.20
N PRO A 413 2.74 -21.35 -9.90
CA PRO A 413 1.59 -20.92 -9.12
C PRO A 413 0.30 -21.19 -9.90
N ILE A 414 -0.73 -21.70 -9.21
CA ILE A 414 -2.05 -21.99 -9.79
C ILE A 414 -3.16 -21.16 -9.16
N ALA A 415 -2.82 -20.36 -8.15
CA ALA A 415 -3.77 -19.54 -7.42
C ALA A 415 -3.28 -18.10 -7.30
N SER A 416 -4.22 -17.17 -7.29
CA SER A 416 -4.01 -15.74 -7.35
C SER A 416 -3.92 -15.06 -5.98
N GLY A 417 -3.49 -15.76 -4.93
CA GLY A 417 -3.46 -15.23 -3.57
C GLY A 417 -2.77 -13.87 -3.41
N VAL A 418 -1.80 -13.54 -4.28
CA VAL A 418 -1.14 -12.23 -4.29
C VAL A 418 -2.12 -11.14 -4.73
N ILE A 419 -2.87 -11.36 -5.83
CA ILE A 419 -3.80 -10.35 -6.34
C ILE A 419 -5.06 -10.25 -5.50
N GLU A 420 -5.57 -11.36 -4.93
CA GLU A 420 -6.68 -11.34 -4.00
C GLU A 420 -6.33 -10.56 -2.73
N GLY A 421 -5.14 -10.81 -2.17
CA GLY A 421 -4.58 -10.02 -1.09
C GLY A 421 -4.51 -8.54 -1.44
N ALA A 422 -4.03 -8.21 -2.64
CA ALA A 422 -3.99 -6.84 -3.13
C ALA A 422 -5.40 -6.24 -3.29
N CYS A 423 -6.35 -6.95 -3.89
CA CYS A 423 -7.74 -6.50 -3.99
C CYS A 423 -8.36 -6.20 -2.62
N ARG A 424 -8.03 -6.99 -1.61
CA ARG A 424 -8.50 -6.79 -0.23
C ARG A 424 -7.72 -5.65 0.45
N HIS A 425 -6.43 -5.85 0.70
CA HIS A 425 -5.65 -4.93 1.55
C HIS A 425 -5.34 -3.62 0.83
N PHE A 426 -4.96 -3.69 -0.44
CA PHE A 426 -4.55 -2.51 -1.19
C PHE A 426 -5.74 -1.63 -1.59
N VAL A 427 -6.90 -2.22 -1.98
CA VAL A 427 -8.07 -1.46 -2.44
C VAL A 427 -9.19 -1.46 -1.40
N LYS A 428 -9.74 -2.64 -1.03
CA LYS A 428 -10.98 -2.72 -0.25
C LYS A 428 -10.84 -2.11 1.14
N ASP A 429 -9.84 -2.54 1.90
CA ASP A 429 -9.67 -2.14 3.31
C ASP A 429 -9.44 -0.64 3.46
N ARG A 430 -8.98 0.05 2.41
CA ARG A 430 -8.80 1.50 2.40
C ARG A 430 -9.96 2.27 1.74
N CYS A 431 -10.51 1.75 0.66
CA CYS A 431 -11.47 2.50 -0.17
C CYS A 431 -12.94 2.18 0.14
N GLU A 432 -13.25 1.07 0.84
CA GLU A 432 -14.61 0.64 1.14
C GLU A 432 -15.01 0.73 2.62
N LEU A 433 -14.31 1.52 3.44
CA LEU A 433 -14.71 1.75 4.83
C LEU A 433 -16.11 2.35 4.88
N SER A 434 -16.85 2.06 5.98
CA SER A 434 -18.25 2.43 6.13
C SER A 434 -18.51 3.92 5.83
N GLY A 435 -19.42 4.18 4.91
CA GLY A 435 -19.82 5.54 4.50
C GLY A 435 -18.84 6.25 3.56
N MET A 436 -17.68 5.67 3.27
CA MET A 436 -16.66 6.28 2.41
C MET A 436 -17.11 6.32 0.96
N ARG A 437 -16.86 7.43 0.29
CA ARG A 437 -17.06 7.65 -1.13
C ARG A 437 -15.97 8.56 -1.68
N TRP A 438 -15.59 8.33 -2.92
CA TRP A 438 -14.46 8.97 -3.55
C TRP A 438 -14.87 9.74 -4.81
N THR A 439 -14.20 10.86 -5.08
CA THR A 439 -14.05 11.32 -6.45
C THR A 439 -13.14 10.36 -7.21
N GLN A 440 -13.30 10.23 -8.52
CA GLN A 440 -12.43 9.35 -9.30
C GLN A 440 -10.96 9.77 -9.17
N LEU A 441 -10.67 11.06 -9.26
CA LEU A 441 -9.32 11.60 -9.13
C LEU A 441 -8.76 11.36 -7.72
N GLY A 442 -9.56 11.56 -6.67
CA GLY A 442 -9.12 11.37 -5.29
C GLY A 442 -8.69 9.94 -5.00
N VAL A 443 -9.44 8.94 -5.51
CA VAL A 443 -9.03 7.55 -5.32
C VAL A 443 -7.84 7.16 -6.20
N GLU A 444 -7.71 7.70 -7.43
CA GLU A 444 -6.51 7.47 -8.25
C GLU A 444 -5.25 7.98 -7.56
N ASN A 445 -5.28 9.18 -7.02
CA ASN A 445 -4.15 9.76 -6.29
C ASN A 445 -3.79 8.93 -5.05
N LEU A 446 -4.81 8.52 -4.29
CA LEU A 446 -4.62 7.62 -3.14
C LEU A 446 -3.96 6.30 -3.56
N LEU A 447 -4.47 5.64 -4.61
CA LEU A 447 -3.97 4.33 -5.06
C LEU A 447 -2.55 4.43 -5.61
N ARG A 448 -2.18 5.54 -6.25
CA ARG A 448 -0.80 5.80 -6.69
C ARG A 448 0.17 5.85 -5.51
N LEU A 449 -0.08 6.70 -4.51
CA LEU A 449 0.77 6.79 -3.32
C LEU A 449 0.74 5.50 -2.50
N ARG A 450 -0.41 4.84 -2.46
CA ARG A 450 -0.52 3.56 -1.80
C ARG A 450 0.30 2.47 -2.49
N ALA A 451 0.39 2.49 -3.83
CA ALA A 451 1.28 1.60 -4.58
C ALA A 451 2.75 1.84 -4.21
N VAL A 452 3.17 3.10 -4.10
CA VAL A 452 4.51 3.45 -3.64
C VAL A 452 4.80 2.85 -2.26
N ALA A 453 3.87 2.98 -1.30
CA ALA A 453 4.03 2.45 0.05
C ALA A 453 4.07 0.91 0.09
N GLU A 454 3.14 0.25 -0.60
CA GLU A 454 3.02 -1.22 -0.59
C GLU A 454 4.13 -1.93 -1.40
N ASN A 455 4.73 -1.24 -2.35
CA ASN A 455 5.89 -1.74 -3.11
C ASN A 455 7.23 -1.49 -2.38
N GLY A 456 7.22 -0.79 -1.23
CA GLY A 456 8.42 -0.47 -0.46
C GLY A 456 9.27 0.67 -1.05
N ASP A 457 8.68 1.51 -1.90
CA ASP A 457 9.36 2.57 -2.65
C ASP A 457 9.22 3.96 -2.00
N TRP A 458 8.73 4.04 -0.74
CA TRP A 458 8.32 5.29 -0.11
C TRP A 458 9.41 6.34 -0.06
N ASP A 459 10.56 5.98 0.50
CA ASP A 459 11.66 6.92 0.71
C ASP A 459 12.28 7.38 -0.62
N ASP A 460 12.52 6.45 -1.55
CA ASP A 460 13.08 6.71 -2.87
C ASP A 460 12.15 7.61 -3.69
N TYR A 461 10.84 7.34 -3.64
CA TYR A 461 9.84 8.16 -4.30
C TYR A 461 9.84 9.60 -3.77
N HIS A 462 9.82 9.78 -2.44
CA HIS A 462 9.81 11.12 -1.85
C HIS A 462 11.10 11.90 -2.16
N GLN A 463 12.25 11.23 -2.25
CA GLN A 463 13.48 11.86 -2.74
C GLN A 463 13.36 12.27 -4.21
N PHE A 464 12.82 11.40 -5.06
CA PHE A 464 12.57 11.70 -6.47
C PHE A 464 11.63 12.88 -6.63
N ARG A 465 10.47 12.87 -5.97
CA ARG A 465 9.46 13.92 -6.00
C ARG A 465 10.01 15.28 -5.59
N LYS A 466 10.78 15.36 -4.48
CA LYS A 466 11.41 16.59 -4.01
C LYS A 466 12.32 17.21 -5.07
N ARG A 467 13.12 16.38 -5.77
CA ARG A 467 13.98 16.83 -6.87
C ARG A 467 13.18 17.32 -8.07
N GLN A 468 12.09 16.61 -8.45
CA GLN A 468 11.24 17.03 -9.57
C GLN A 468 10.51 18.34 -9.26
N ARG A 469 9.93 18.47 -8.06
CA ARG A 469 9.29 19.71 -7.61
C ARG A 469 10.28 20.88 -7.61
N HIS A 470 11.47 20.70 -7.06
CA HIS A 470 12.48 21.74 -7.01
C HIS A 470 12.87 22.21 -8.42
N ARG A 471 13.07 21.28 -9.35
CA ARG A 471 13.36 21.60 -10.76
C ARG A 471 12.23 22.41 -11.41
N ARG A 472 10.96 22.02 -11.15
CA ARG A 472 9.79 22.75 -11.68
C ARG A 472 9.67 24.17 -11.13
N LEU A 473 9.96 24.35 -9.83
CA LEU A 473 9.76 25.64 -9.17
C LEU A 473 10.90 26.65 -9.41
N TYR A 474 12.13 26.16 -9.48
CA TYR A 474 13.30 27.03 -9.41
C TYR A 474 14.22 26.92 -10.63
N ASP A 475 13.98 25.99 -11.52
CA ASP A 475 14.83 25.68 -12.69
C ASP A 475 16.33 25.58 -12.33
N GLN A 476 16.62 25.02 -11.16
CA GLN A 476 17.95 24.86 -10.59
C GLN A 476 18.17 23.41 -10.13
N PRO A 477 19.43 22.94 -10.08
CA PRO A 477 19.76 21.67 -9.47
C PRO A 477 19.31 21.64 -8.00
N TYR A 478 18.81 20.47 -7.56
CA TYR A 478 18.46 20.29 -6.16
C TYR A 478 19.69 20.50 -5.27
N PRO A 479 19.58 21.24 -4.15
CA PRO A 479 20.70 21.47 -3.26
C PRO A 479 21.35 20.15 -2.83
N GLN A 480 22.69 20.12 -2.74
CA GLN A 480 23.38 18.94 -2.26
C GLN A 480 22.88 18.56 -0.87
N GLN A 481 22.45 17.32 -0.72
CA GLN A 481 22.11 16.78 0.59
C GLN A 481 23.42 16.67 1.37
N LEU A 482 23.46 17.27 2.55
CA LEU A 482 24.46 16.89 3.54
C LEU A 482 24.26 15.40 3.82
N PRO A 483 25.32 14.56 3.74
CA PRO A 483 25.23 13.23 4.30
C PRO A 483 24.95 13.43 5.79
N LEU A 484 23.69 13.41 6.17
CA LEU A 484 23.30 13.10 7.51
C LEU A 484 23.63 11.61 7.65
N GLU A 485 24.91 11.30 7.92
CA GLU A 485 25.20 10.15 8.75
C GLU A 485 24.52 10.44 10.11
N MET A 486 23.21 10.28 10.13
CA MET A 486 22.60 9.73 11.29
C MET A 486 23.24 8.33 11.38
N GLN A 487 24.36 8.22 12.11
CA GLN A 487 24.61 6.98 12.81
C GLN A 487 23.23 6.65 13.38
N ALA A 488 22.60 5.65 12.79
CA ALA A 488 21.47 5.03 13.43
C ALA A 488 21.96 4.97 14.88
N ILE A 489 21.22 5.57 15.80
CA ILE A 489 21.36 5.18 17.19
C ILE A 489 21.03 3.72 17.05
N GLU A 490 22.06 2.91 16.78
CA GLU A 490 22.00 1.50 17.01
C GLU A 490 21.44 1.49 18.41
N ASN A 491 20.18 1.14 18.50
CA ASN A 491 19.62 0.75 19.78
C ASN A 491 20.58 -0.35 20.17
N ASN A 492 21.64 0.02 20.87
CA ASN A 492 22.43 -0.85 21.70
C ASN A 492 21.44 -1.36 22.72
N SER A 493 20.56 -2.24 22.25
CA SER A 493 19.75 -3.12 23.07
C SER A 493 20.63 -4.19 23.69
N SER A 494 21.85 -3.83 24.10
CA SER A 494 22.54 -4.42 25.21
C SER A 494 21.90 -3.88 26.50
N PHE A 495 20.59 -3.90 26.61
CA PHE A 495 19.95 -4.24 27.84
C PHE A 495 20.29 -5.71 28.02
N GLU A 496 21.43 -5.96 28.66
CA GLU A 496 21.72 -7.25 29.25
C GLU A 496 20.46 -7.66 30.00
N SER A 497 19.77 -8.68 29.48
CA SER A 497 18.74 -9.37 30.24
C SER A 497 19.38 -9.76 31.56
N ARG A 498 18.92 -9.17 32.65
CA ARG A 498 19.28 -9.65 33.97
C ARG A 498 19.03 -11.16 33.98
N PRO A 499 19.98 -11.97 34.47
CA PRO A 499 19.76 -13.40 34.57
C PRO A 499 18.50 -13.64 35.42
N ASP A 500 17.63 -14.48 34.93
CA ASP A 500 16.35 -14.86 35.50
C ASP A 500 16.51 -15.15 37.02
N ALA A 501 15.88 -14.33 37.83
CA ALA A 501 15.58 -14.69 39.19
C ALA A 501 14.27 -15.49 39.18
N ALA A 502 14.44 -16.80 39.37
CA ALA A 502 13.48 -17.76 39.90
C ALA A 502 11.98 -17.51 39.72
N THR A 503 11.38 -18.37 38.89
CA THR A 503 10.06 -19.01 39.09
C THR A 503 9.12 -18.38 40.09
N SER A 504 8.07 -17.72 39.63
CA SER A 504 6.82 -17.61 40.38
C SER A 504 5.67 -18.10 39.52
N GLN A 505 5.01 -19.07 40.06
CA GLN A 505 3.79 -19.80 39.75
C GLN A 505 2.74 -19.06 38.91
N GLY A 506 2.19 -19.83 37.99
CA GLY A 506 1.01 -19.71 37.20
C GLY A 506 -0.07 -18.68 37.57
N LEU A 507 -0.41 -17.91 36.54
CA LEU A 507 -1.74 -17.38 36.36
C LEU A 507 -2.22 -17.88 34.99
N ASP A 508 -3.33 -18.60 35.00
CA ASP A 508 -4.00 -19.09 33.79
C ASP A 508 -4.39 -17.93 32.87
N PRO A 509 -4.29 -18.09 31.55
CA PRO A 509 -4.69 -17.05 30.61
C PRO A 509 -6.22 -16.90 30.65
N ILE A 510 -6.67 -15.65 30.74
CA ILE A 510 -8.07 -15.26 30.64
C ILE A 510 -8.61 -15.72 29.26
N PRO A 511 -9.71 -16.46 29.19
CA PRO A 511 -10.30 -16.88 27.92
C PRO A 511 -10.83 -15.67 27.16
N ALA A 512 -10.53 -15.61 25.86
CA ALA A 512 -11.07 -14.62 24.93
C ALA A 512 -12.61 -14.80 24.82
N PRO A 513 -13.38 -13.70 24.64
CA PRO A 513 -14.83 -13.81 24.48
C PRO A 513 -15.18 -14.52 23.17
N ASP A 514 -16.17 -15.42 23.27
CA ASP A 514 -16.80 -16.12 22.15
C ASP A 514 -17.43 -15.13 21.16
N ASP A 515 -16.79 -14.92 20.00
CA ASP A 515 -17.40 -14.29 18.85
C ASP A 515 -18.04 -15.36 17.94
N GLN A 516 -19.27 -15.74 18.28
CA GLN A 516 -20.14 -16.48 17.38
C GLN A 516 -20.70 -15.52 16.31
N ALA A 517 -19.92 -15.24 15.28
CA ALA A 517 -20.40 -14.76 13.98
C ALA A 517 -19.67 -15.55 12.90
N GLY A 518 -20.38 -16.55 12.36
CA GLY A 518 -19.84 -17.45 11.35
C GLY A 518 -19.46 -16.75 10.05
N TYR A 519 -18.19 -16.45 9.91
CA TYR A 519 -17.53 -16.28 8.64
C TYR A 519 -16.46 -17.37 8.54
N TYR A 520 -16.68 -18.29 7.62
CA TYR A 520 -15.70 -19.31 7.29
C TYR A 520 -14.45 -18.65 6.76
N HIS A 521 -13.43 -18.53 7.60
CA HIS A 521 -12.08 -18.27 7.16
C HIS A 521 -11.55 -19.54 6.50
N LEU A 522 -11.56 -19.58 5.17
CA LEU A 522 -10.64 -20.46 4.45
C LEU A 522 -9.22 -20.06 4.87
N PRO A 523 -8.38 -20.99 5.33
CA PRO A 523 -6.98 -20.65 5.55
C PRO A 523 -6.38 -20.24 4.23
N LEU A 524 -5.94 -18.96 4.13
CA LEU A 524 -5.15 -18.45 3.02
C LEU A 524 -3.81 -19.21 2.97
N ALA A 525 -3.83 -20.33 2.29
CA ALA A 525 -2.74 -21.26 2.20
C ALA A 525 -2.67 -21.87 0.79
N VAL A 526 -2.49 -21.00 -0.23
CA VAL A 526 -2.03 -21.44 -1.57
C VAL A 526 -1.07 -20.40 -2.14
#